data_3d1f7b113aec40fd9a0f9cbe599d88d0
#
_entry.id   3d1f7b113aec40fd9a0f9cbe599d88d0
#
_cell.length_a   1.000
_cell.length_b   1.000
_cell.length_c   1.000
_cell.angle_alpha   90.00
_cell.angle_beta   90.00
_cell.angle_gamma   90.00
#
_symmetry.space_group_name_H-M   'P 1'
#
loop_
_entity.id
_entity.type
_entity.pdbx_description
1 polymer ?
#
loop_
_entity_poly.entity_id
_entity_poly.type
_entity_poly.pdbx_seq_one_letter_code
_entity_poly.pdbx_strand_id
1 'polypeptide(L)'
;MNILTQIKINKLKEIKKLKKTVSLDVLKKRVLTSVRDVRPFEAALEKKGVMNLIAEINPKSPTAGKLIKTPLDQIANLYQRSNADAISVLTDQRFFGGDVKNLNRVKLIAKQPILRKDFILDEYQVYESYLKGADAILLIVSLLNGKKLM
;
A
#
# COMPACT_ATOMS: atom_id res chain seq x y z
N MET A 1 7.05 20.00 -15.75
CA MET A 1 6.37 19.55 -14.51
C MET A 1 7.11 18.30 -14.03
N ASN A 2 7.55 18.27 -12.77
CA ASN A 2 8.25 17.09 -12.25
C ASN A 2 7.29 15.89 -12.07
N ILE A 3 7.86 14.69 -11.98
CA ILE A 3 7.09 13.45 -11.93
C ILE A 3 6.18 13.39 -10.69
N LEU A 4 6.63 13.88 -9.54
CA LEU A 4 5.87 13.87 -8.30
C LEU A 4 4.59 14.73 -8.41
N THR A 5 4.68 15.88 -9.07
CA THR A 5 3.53 16.74 -9.36
C THR A 5 2.52 16.05 -10.28
N GLN A 6 3.01 15.34 -11.31
CA GLN A 6 2.13 14.56 -12.20
C GLN A 6 1.40 13.46 -11.47
N ILE A 7 2.12 12.72 -10.61
CA ILE A 7 1.55 11.66 -9.76
C ILE A 7 0.46 12.24 -8.85
N LYS A 8 0.76 13.35 -8.15
CA LYS A 8 -0.20 14.02 -7.27
C LYS A 8 -1.49 14.40 -8.00
N ILE A 9 -1.38 15.05 -9.15
CA ILE A 9 -2.55 15.46 -9.96
C ILE A 9 -3.36 14.23 -10.38
N ASN A 10 -2.70 13.18 -10.84
CA ASN A 10 -3.38 11.95 -11.25
C ASN A 10 -4.10 11.30 -10.07
N LYS A 11 -3.42 11.16 -8.93
CA LYS A 11 -3.98 10.53 -7.72
C LYS A 11 -5.20 11.27 -7.21
N LEU A 12 -5.20 12.60 -7.20
CA LEU A 12 -6.37 13.39 -6.82
C LEU A 12 -7.57 13.16 -7.75
N LYS A 13 -7.34 12.97 -9.06
CA LYS A 13 -8.39 12.61 -10.03
C LYS A 13 -8.95 11.21 -9.76
N GLU A 14 -8.08 10.24 -9.47
CA GLU A 14 -8.47 8.87 -9.10
C GLU A 14 -9.34 8.86 -7.85
N ILE A 15 -8.90 9.53 -6.78
CA ILE A 15 -9.64 9.62 -5.52
C ILE A 15 -11.02 10.27 -5.75
N LYS A 16 -11.08 11.36 -6.52
CA LYS A 16 -12.35 12.03 -6.86
C LYS A 16 -13.31 11.07 -7.58
N LYS A 17 -12.80 10.23 -8.48
CA LYS A 17 -13.60 9.21 -9.17
C LYS A 17 -14.09 8.12 -8.20
N LEU A 18 -13.19 7.61 -7.36
CA LEU A 18 -13.54 6.58 -6.37
C LEU A 18 -14.62 7.05 -5.39
N LYS A 19 -14.53 8.29 -4.89
CA LYS A 19 -15.53 8.89 -3.99
C LYS A 19 -16.93 9.01 -4.63
N LYS A 20 -17.02 9.08 -5.95
CA LYS A 20 -18.33 9.06 -6.67
C LYS A 20 -18.95 7.66 -6.70
N THR A 21 -18.12 6.61 -6.72
CA THR A 21 -18.59 5.22 -6.74
C THR A 21 -18.93 4.71 -5.36
N VAL A 22 -18.07 5.00 -4.38
CA VAL A 22 -18.25 4.63 -2.97
C VAL A 22 -17.91 5.86 -2.14
N SER A 23 -18.85 6.38 -1.35
CA SER A 23 -18.60 7.56 -0.53
C SER A 23 -17.67 7.22 0.64
N LEU A 24 -17.01 8.24 1.21
CA LEU A 24 -16.19 8.11 2.40
C LEU A 24 -16.98 7.54 3.59
N ASP A 25 -18.24 7.98 3.78
CA ASP A 25 -19.08 7.51 4.88
C ASP A 25 -19.41 6.03 4.76
N VAL A 26 -19.57 5.53 3.53
CA VAL A 26 -19.76 4.10 3.29
C VAL A 26 -18.49 3.32 3.65
N LEU A 27 -17.29 3.83 3.32
CA LEU A 27 -16.04 3.20 3.73
C LEU A 27 -15.87 3.19 5.25
N LYS A 28 -16.15 4.32 5.92
CA LYS A 28 -16.10 4.42 7.38
C LYS A 28 -17.03 3.39 8.05
N LYS A 29 -18.28 3.28 7.59
CA LYS A 29 -19.23 2.28 8.09
C LYS A 29 -18.71 0.84 7.90
N ARG A 30 -18.16 0.53 6.72
CA ARG A 30 -17.61 -0.80 6.43
C ARG A 30 -16.44 -1.13 7.36
N VAL A 31 -15.56 -0.18 7.65
CA VAL A 31 -14.44 -0.37 8.58
C VAL A 31 -14.96 -0.68 9.98
N LEU A 32 -15.96 0.06 10.48
CA LEU A 32 -16.56 -0.16 11.81
C LEU A 32 -17.20 -1.55 11.96
N THR A 33 -17.71 -2.12 10.88
CA THR A 33 -18.37 -3.44 10.88
C THR A 33 -17.44 -4.58 10.46
N SER A 34 -16.22 -4.26 10.01
CA SER A 34 -15.27 -5.29 9.57
C SER A 34 -14.47 -5.83 10.72
N VAL A 35 -14.42 -7.17 10.80
CA VAL A 35 -13.48 -7.87 11.68
C VAL A 35 -12.35 -8.38 10.80
N ARG A 36 -11.13 -7.84 11.00
CA ARG A 36 -9.95 -8.35 10.31
C ARG A 36 -8.75 -8.41 11.26
N ASP A 37 -7.88 -9.35 11.02
CA ASP A 37 -6.58 -9.43 11.65
C ASP A 37 -5.66 -8.32 11.10
N VAL A 38 -5.27 -7.38 11.96
CA VAL A 38 -4.26 -6.35 11.69
C VAL A 38 -2.94 -6.82 12.27
N ARG A 39 -1.96 -7.07 11.40
CA ARG A 39 -0.64 -7.54 11.81
C ARG A 39 0.20 -6.36 12.30
N PRO A 40 0.97 -6.52 13.39
CA PRO A 40 1.72 -5.42 14.01
C PRO A 40 2.96 -5.07 13.16
N PHE A 41 2.81 -4.10 12.25
CA PHE A 41 3.86 -3.68 11.32
C PHE A 41 5.07 -3.08 12.06
N GLU A 42 4.82 -2.21 13.05
CA GLU A 42 5.86 -1.57 13.85
C GLU A 42 6.68 -2.63 14.62
N ALA A 43 6.01 -3.48 15.38
CA ALA A 43 6.67 -4.52 16.17
C ALA A 43 7.47 -5.51 15.31
N ALA A 44 7.06 -5.74 14.06
CA ALA A 44 7.81 -6.58 13.13
C ALA A 44 9.16 -5.98 12.75
N LEU A 45 9.32 -4.65 12.85
CA LEU A 45 10.53 -3.91 12.50
C LEU A 45 11.36 -3.45 13.71
N GLU A 46 10.99 -3.85 14.93
CA GLU A 46 11.69 -3.46 16.16
C GLU A 46 12.66 -4.52 16.68
N LYS A 47 13.01 -5.51 15.89
CA LYS A 47 13.97 -6.54 16.28
C LYS A 47 15.33 -5.94 16.54
N LYS A 48 15.83 -6.08 17.77
CA LYS A 48 17.14 -5.54 18.20
C LYS A 48 18.30 -6.45 17.77
N GLY A 49 19.41 -5.84 17.40
CA GLY A 49 20.65 -6.56 17.08
C GLY A 49 20.69 -7.24 15.73
N VAL A 50 19.66 -7.03 14.90
CA VAL A 50 19.58 -7.55 13.53
C VAL A 50 19.08 -6.47 12.56
N MET A 51 19.36 -6.65 11.27
CA MET A 51 18.79 -5.79 10.23
C MET A 51 17.35 -6.23 9.96
N ASN A 52 16.40 -5.31 10.08
CA ASN A 52 15.01 -5.55 9.71
C ASN A 52 14.83 -5.32 8.21
N LEU A 53 14.12 -6.21 7.53
CA LEU A 53 13.96 -6.23 6.07
C LEU A 53 12.49 -6.06 5.65
N ILE A 54 12.22 -5.05 4.82
CA ILE A 54 10.96 -4.91 4.10
C ILE A 54 11.17 -5.35 2.65
N ALA A 55 10.55 -6.47 2.25
CA ALA A 55 10.59 -6.93 0.87
C ALA A 55 9.54 -6.20 0.03
N GLU A 56 9.91 -5.67 -1.15
CA GLU A 56 9.02 -4.86 -1.97
C GLU A 56 8.54 -5.61 -3.22
N ILE A 57 7.23 -5.60 -3.45
CA ILE A 57 6.60 -6.02 -4.70
C ILE A 57 6.35 -4.76 -5.56
N ASN A 58 7.22 -4.56 -6.56
CA ASN A 58 7.21 -3.39 -7.44
C ASN A 58 7.16 -3.83 -8.91
N PRO A 59 5.98 -3.90 -9.54
CA PRO A 59 5.83 -4.43 -10.90
C PRO A 59 6.51 -3.58 -11.97
N LYS A 60 6.55 -2.24 -11.77
CA LYS A 60 7.02 -1.29 -12.78
C LYS A 60 7.62 -0.04 -12.11
N SER A 61 8.57 0.59 -12.77
CA SER A 61 9.09 1.92 -12.41
C SER A 61 8.85 2.92 -13.54
N PRO A 62 8.55 4.19 -13.24
CA PRO A 62 8.42 5.24 -14.25
C PRO A 62 9.66 5.42 -15.14
N THR A 63 10.84 5.15 -14.59
CA THR A 63 12.13 5.32 -15.28
C THR A 63 12.67 4.03 -15.88
N ALA A 64 12.49 2.90 -15.21
CA ALA A 64 13.05 1.60 -15.62
C ALA A 64 12.04 0.69 -16.34
N GLY A 65 10.77 1.10 -16.46
CA GLY A 65 9.73 0.30 -17.10
C GLY A 65 9.32 -0.93 -16.28
N LYS A 66 9.02 -2.03 -16.94
CA LYS A 66 8.60 -3.29 -16.28
C LYS A 66 9.76 -3.92 -15.54
N LEU A 67 9.64 -4.11 -14.22
CA LEU A 67 10.67 -4.65 -13.35
C LEU A 67 10.47 -6.15 -13.09
N ILE A 68 9.22 -6.57 -12.88
CA ILE A 68 8.88 -7.93 -12.48
C ILE A 68 8.16 -8.64 -13.62
N LYS A 69 8.65 -9.83 -13.99
CA LYS A 69 7.97 -10.74 -14.93
C LYS A 69 7.26 -11.88 -14.20
N THR A 70 7.65 -12.16 -12.96
CA THR A 70 7.11 -13.23 -12.12
C THR A 70 5.71 -12.89 -11.65
N PRO A 71 4.75 -13.83 -11.67
CA PRO A 71 3.40 -13.60 -11.13
C PRO A 71 3.42 -13.20 -9.65
N LEU A 72 2.47 -12.34 -9.26
CA LEU A 72 2.36 -11.80 -7.90
C LEU A 72 2.38 -12.90 -6.83
N ASP A 73 1.61 -13.97 -7.03
CA ASP A 73 1.44 -15.02 -6.03
C ASP A 73 2.75 -15.81 -5.82
N GLN A 74 3.55 -15.98 -6.87
CA GLN A 74 4.87 -16.60 -6.75
C GLN A 74 5.84 -15.73 -5.95
N ILE A 75 5.82 -14.40 -6.17
CA ILE A 75 6.66 -13.47 -5.40
C ILE A 75 6.21 -13.44 -3.94
N ALA A 76 4.90 -13.38 -3.68
CA ALA A 76 4.36 -13.41 -2.33
C ALA A 76 4.78 -14.69 -1.60
N ASN A 77 4.75 -15.85 -2.26
CA ASN A 77 5.25 -17.12 -1.71
C ASN A 77 6.76 -17.10 -1.44
N LEU A 78 7.57 -16.49 -2.32
CA LEU A 78 9.01 -16.34 -2.08
C LEU A 78 9.26 -15.48 -0.84
N TYR A 79 8.56 -14.34 -0.71
CA TYR A 79 8.72 -13.45 0.45
C TYR A 79 8.16 -14.06 1.73
N GLN A 80 7.07 -14.86 1.65
CA GLN A 80 6.56 -15.65 2.78
C GLN A 80 7.65 -16.59 3.35
N ARG A 81 8.49 -17.17 2.49
CA ARG A 81 9.55 -18.11 2.87
C ARG A 81 10.89 -17.43 3.17
N SER A 82 11.01 -16.14 2.87
CA SER A 82 12.20 -15.37 3.17
C SER A 82 12.18 -14.90 4.63
N ASN A 83 13.31 -14.37 5.08
CA ASN A 83 13.42 -13.73 6.40
C ASN A 83 12.94 -12.26 6.37
N ALA A 84 12.11 -11.86 5.42
CA ALA A 84 11.53 -10.53 5.40
C ALA A 84 10.58 -10.33 6.60
N ASP A 85 10.72 -9.20 7.27
CA ASP A 85 9.93 -8.84 8.44
C ASP A 85 8.59 -8.22 8.05
N ALA A 86 8.53 -7.56 6.90
CA ALA A 86 7.32 -7.00 6.32
C ALA A 86 7.36 -7.06 4.79
N ILE A 87 6.21 -6.90 4.15
CA ILE A 87 6.11 -6.83 2.69
C ILE A 87 5.47 -5.50 2.28
N SER A 88 6.15 -4.77 1.41
CA SER A 88 5.67 -3.55 0.77
C SER A 88 5.06 -3.88 -0.59
N VAL A 89 3.84 -3.42 -0.85
CA VAL A 89 3.12 -3.68 -2.10
C VAL A 89 2.76 -2.38 -2.80
N LEU A 90 3.31 -2.16 -4.00
CA LEU A 90 2.96 -1.03 -4.87
C LEU A 90 1.51 -1.16 -5.31
N THR A 91 0.71 -0.10 -5.11
CA THR A 91 -0.70 -0.06 -5.50
C THR A 91 -1.02 1.06 -6.50
N ASP A 92 -0.09 1.96 -6.80
CA ASP A 92 -0.27 2.94 -7.86
C ASP A 92 -0.29 2.25 -9.23
N GLN A 93 -1.41 2.39 -9.93
CA GLN A 93 -1.64 1.70 -11.20
C GLN A 93 -0.89 2.38 -12.35
N ARG A 94 -1.03 3.69 -12.47
CA ARG A 94 -0.57 4.42 -13.66
C ARG A 94 0.95 4.44 -13.80
N PHE A 95 1.65 4.75 -12.74
CA PHE A 95 3.10 4.96 -12.78
C PHE A 95 3.89 3.71 -12.39
N PHE A 96 3.34 2.88 -11.51
CA PHE A 96 4.03 1.71 -10.95
C PHE A 96 3.39 0.37 -11.34
N GLY A 97 2.29 0.37 -12.09
CA GLY A 97 1.63 -0.87 -12.54
C GLY A 97 1.05 -1.72 -11.43
N GLY A 98 0.85 -1.12 -10.25
CA GLY A 98 0.25 -1.77 -9.09
C GLY A 98 -1.27 -1.88 -9.18
N ASP A 99 -1.87 -2.54 -8.20
CA ASP A 99 -3.32 -2.60 -8.00
C ASP A 99 -3.60 -2.74 -6.50
N VAL A 100 -4.55 -1.96 -5.98
CA VAL A 100 -4.96 -2.03 -4.57
C VAL A 100 -5.48 -3.42 -4.17
N LYS A 101 -6.02 -4.20 -5.12
CA LYS A 101 -6.47 -5.59 -4.93
C LYS A 101 -5.32 -6.53 -4.55
N ASN A 102 -4.09 -6.19 -4.93
CA ASN A 102 -2.91 -6.99 -4.64
C ASN A 102 -2.61 -7.06 -3.14
N LEU A 103 -3.02 -6.06 -2.36
CA LEU A 103 -2.87 -6.09 -0.89
C LEU A 103 -3.52 -7.33 -0.29
N ASN A 104 -4.79 -7.57 -0.60
CA ASN A 104 -5.51 -8.73 -0.09
C ASN A 104 -4.95 -10.06 -0.62
N ARG A 105 -4.55 -10.09 -1.90
CA ARG A 105 -3.93 -11.31 -2.49
C ARG A 105 -2.65 -11.68 -1.76
N VAL A 106 -1.77 -10.71 -1.49
CA VAL A 106 -0.53 -10.93 -0.74
C VAL A 106 -0.83 -11.30 0.71
N LYS A 107 -1.83 -10.65 1.34
CA LYS A 107 -2.25 -10.93 2.73
C LYS A 107 -2.72 -12.38 2.92
N LEU A 108 -3.37 -12.97 1.92
CA LEU A 108 -3.84 -14.36 1.96
C LEU A 108 -2.68 -15.37 1.84
N ILE A 109 -1.55 -14.99 1.25
CA ILE A 109 -0.40 -15.87 1.02
C ILE A 109 0.63 -15.69 2.14
N ALA A 110 1.03 -14.45 2.39
CA ALA A 110 2.12 -14.12 3.31
C ALA A 110 1.61 -13.88 4.74
N LYS A 111 2.41 -14.25 5.74
CA LYS A 111 2.14 -14.01 7.17
C LYS A 111 2.70 -12.68 7.67
N GLN A 112 3.65 -12.11 6.94
CA GLN A 112 4.25 -10.81 7.26
C GLN A 112 3.20 -9.70 7.22
N PRO A 113 3.36 -8.61 8.00
CA PRO A 113 2.53 -7.42 7.88
C PRO A 113 2.75 -6.73 6.52
N ILE A 114 1.67 -6.16 5.97
CA ILE A 114 1.63 -5.60 4.62
C ILE A 114 1.57 -4.08 4.67
N LEU A 115 2.56 -3.43 4.04
CA LEU A 115 2.58 -1.99 3.82
C LEU A 115 1.97 -1.66 2.45
N ARG A 116 0.95 -0.81 2.41
CA ARG A 116 0.52 -0.18 1.15
C ARG A 116 1.52 0.88 0.72
N LYS A 117 2.22 0.63 -0.37
CA LYS A 117 3.13 1.58 -1.01
C LYS A 117 2.39 2.33 -2.11
N ASP A 118 1.94 3.54 -1.81
CA ASP A 118 1.15 4.41 -2.68
C ASP A 118 1.36 5.88 -2.30
N PHE A 119 0.79 6.78 -3.07
CA PHE A 119 0.74 8.23 -2.78
C PHE A 119 -0.55 8.53 -2.02
N ILE A 120 -0.49 8.44 -0.70
CA ILE A 120 -1.63 8.69 0.18
C ILE A 120 -1.80 10.21 0.35
N LEU A 121 -2.92 10.74 -0.14
CA LEU A 121 -3.23 12.18 -0.17
C LEU A 121 -4.53 12.55 0.56
N ASP A 122 -5.35 11.54 0.86
CA ASP A 122 -6.71 11.73 1.37
C ASP A 122 -7.07 10.61 2.35
N GLU A 123 -7.85 10.93 3.38
CA GLU A 123 -8.32 9.95 4.37
C GLU A 123 -9.11 8.80 3.74
N TYR A 124 -9.75 9.01 2.59
CA TYR A 124 -10.41 7.96 1.83
C TYR A 124 -9.51 6.76 1.59
N GLN A 125 -8.26 7.03 1.22
CA GLN A 125 -7.28 5.97 0.96
C GLN A 125 -6.86 5.22 2.24
N VAL A 126 -6.95 5.85 3.42
CA VAL A 126 -6.68 5.19 4.69
C VAL A 126 -7.71 4.10 4.96
N TYR A 127 -9.00 4.45 4.89
CA TYR A 127 -10.10 3.49 5.05
C TYR A 127 -10.10 2.41 3.96
N GLU A 128 -9.83 2.81 2.71
CA GLU A 128 -9.67 1.86 1.61
C GLU A 128 -8.52 0.87 1.89
N SER A 129 -7.35 1.35 2.34
CA SER A 129 -6.19 0.52 2.66
C SER A 129 -6.54 -0.53 3.72
N TYR A 130 -7.21 -0.12 4.77
CA TYR A 130 -7.69 -1.03 5.81
C TYR A 130 -8.58 -2.12 5.22
N LEU A 131 -9.62 -1.76 4.47
CA LEU A 131 -10.55 -2.71 3.86
C LEU A 131 -9.90 -3.62 2.80
N LYS A 132 -8.79 -3.20 2.22
CA LYS A 132 -8.01 -3.96 1.23
C LYS A 132 -6.88 -4.79 1.83
N GLY A 133 -6.72 -4.81 3.16
CA GLY A 133 -5.80 -5.72 3.83
C GLY A 133 -4.43 -5.14 4.17
N ALA A 134 -4.19 -3.85 3.99
CA ALA A 134 -2.95 -3.21 4.43
C ALA A 134 -2.90 -3.12 5.97
N ASP A 135 -1.76 -3.42 6.55
CA ASP A 135 -1.50 -3.28 7.99
C ASP A 135 -0.85 -1.93 8.31
N ALA A 136 -0.18 -1.34 7.32
CA ALA A 136 0.41 -0.01 7.37
C ALA A 136 0.27 0.71 6.03
N ILE A 137 0.45 2.02 6.04
CA ILE A 137 0.48 2.88 4.84
C ILE A 137 1.73 3.73 4.84
N LEU A 138 2.23 4.08 3.65
CA LEU A 138 3.33 5.03 3.50
C LEU A 138 2.77 6.45 3.40
N LEU A 139 3.24 7.36 4.24
CA LEU A 139 2.97 8.80 4.15
C LEU A 139 4.21 9.53 3.62
N ILE A 140 4.05 10.29 2.54
CA ILE A 140 5.12 11.08 1.92
C ILE A 140 4.95 12.54 2.39
N VAL A 141 5.82 12.97 3.31
CA VAL A 141 5.74 14.29 3.96
C VAL A 141 5.67 15.44 2.96
N SER A 142 6.46 15.41 1.89
CA SER A 142 6.47 16.46 0.85
C SER A 142 5.16 16.57 0.05
N LEU A 143 4.27 15.60 0.14
CA LEU A 143 2.95 15.60 -0.52
C LEU A 143 1.81 16.03 0.41
N LEU A 144 2.04 16.02 1.71
CA LEU A 144 1.04 16.29 2.74
C LEU A 144 1.35 17.62 3.43
N ASN A 145 0.31 18.36 3.81
CA ASN A 145 0.48 19.50 4.70
C ASN A 145 0.43 19.01 6.17
N GLY A 146 0.95 19.82 7.11
CA GLY A 146 1.05 19.46 8.52
C GLY A 146 -0.27 18.98 9.15
N LYS A 147 -1.41 19.55 8.75
CA LYS A 147 -2.74 19.14 9.22
C LYS A 147 -3.17 17.72 8.78
N LYS A 148 -2.54 17.18 7.74
CA LYS A 148 -2.84 15.81 7.26
C LYS A 148 -1.88 14.76 7.82
N LEU A 149 -0.84 15.19 8.54
CA LEU A 149 0.14 14.31 9.17
C LEU A 149 -0.17 14.08 10.67
N MET A 150 -0.98 14.96 11.26
CA MET A 150 -1.54 14.84 12.61
C MET A 150 -2.93 14.18 12.55
#